data_21448d3376efc2b1be3b18f0070e381d
#
_entry.id   21448d3376efc2b1be3b18f0070e381d
#
_cell.length_a   1.000
_cell.length_b   1.000
_cell.length_c   1.000
_cell.angle_alpha   90.00
_cell.angle_beta   90.00
_cell.angle_gamma   90.00
#
_symmetry.space_group_name_H-M   'P 1'
#
loop_
_entity.id
_entity.type
_entity.pdbx_description
1 polymer ?
#
loop_
_entity_poly.entity_id
_entity_poly.type
_entity_poly.pdbx_seq_one_letter_code
_entity_poly.pdbx_strand_id
1 'polypeptide(L)'
;MRIARGLVLASGVAALAACAGPAELGGNPKLEVLAGNQLPMPGRTDVQSSTTPYYVGPFDRLVIDVFGIEELSAREVQVDASGRISFPLAGTVNVSGMTPVEIEGELSRLLAAQYIRNPQVTVNLKETLSRVVTVEGQVKKPGLYPVVGRMTLMRAIATAEGTSEYSQLDDIVVFRTVDGQDYAALYNLDAIRHGAYPDPDIFAGDVVMVGESRGRLLFKDVLATAPALLTPLVIAIDRFTR
;
A
#
# COMPACT_ATOMS: atom_id res chain seq x y z
N MET A 1 46.07 49.18 17.57
CA MET A 1 46.27 47.73 17.44
C MET A 1 45.01 47.03 17.95
N ARG A 2 43.86 47.17 17.22
CA ARG A 2 42.52 46.63 17.58
C ARG A 2 41.62 46.45 16.35
N ILE A 3 42.11 45.87 15.26
CA ILE A 3 41.28 45.63 14.02
C ILE A 3 41.45 44.20 13.43
N ALA A 4 41.89 43.22 14.20
CA ALA A 4 42.18 41.90 13.63
C ALA A 4 41.38 40.75 14.28
N ARG A 5 40.23 40.99 14.94
CA ARG A 5 39.43 39.93 15.59
C ARG A 5 38.01 39.71 15.05
N GLY A 6 37.58 40.51 14.06
CA GLY A 6 36.21 40.43 13.50
C GLY A 6 36.06 39.60 12.22
N LEU A 7 37.12 39.06 11.61
CA LEU A 7 37.04 38.47 10.26
C LEU A 7 37.07 36.94 10.24
N VAL A 8 37.15 36.23 11.35
CA VAL A 8 37.28 34.76 11.39
C VAL A 8 35.93 34.06 11.61
N LEU A 9 34.88 34.75 12.05
CA LEU A 9 33.57 34.17 12.35
C LEU A 9 32.60 34.16 11.16
N ALA A 10 32.89 34.82 10.03
CA ALA A 10 32.00 34.85 8.86
C ALA A 10 32.29 33.77 7.80
N SER A 11 33.41 33.04 7.92
CA SER A 11 33.78 32.01 6.90
C SER A 11 33.26 30.60 7.21
N GLY A 12 32.58 30.36 8.34
CA GLY A 12 32.15 29.01 8.75
C GLY A 12 30.74 28.57 8.29
N VAL A 13 29.92 29.48 7.73
CA VAL A 13 28.50 29.17 7.41
C VAL A 13 28.26 28.84 5.94
N ALA A 14 29.24 29.08 5.06
CA ALA A 14 29.03 28.93 3.61
C ALA A 14 29.30 27.50 3.05
N ALA A 15 29.64 26.52 3.88
CA ALA A 15 30.06 25.19 3.40
C ALA A 15 28.98 24.09 3.49
N LEU A 16 27.74 24.40 3.90
CA LEU A 16 26.66 23.40 4.05
C LEU A 16 25.62 23.41 2.94
N ALA A 17 25.83 24.14 1.84
CA ALA A 17 24.99 24.08 0.65
C ALA A 17 25.60 23.11 -0.39
N ALA A 18 26.03 21.92 0.05
CA ALA A 18 26.50 20.87 -0.87
C ALA A 18 25.34 19.98 -1.29
N CYS A 19 24.80 20.27 -2.49
CA CYS A 19 24.37 19.32 -3.51
C CYS A 19 23.40 18.20 -3.09
N ALA A 20 22.13 18.51 -2.90
CA ALA A 20 21.09 17.64 -3.40
C ALA A 20 20.83 18.06 -4.84
N GLY A 21 21.58 17.53 -5.80
CA GLY A 21 21.23 17.62 -7.21
C GLY A 21 19.83 17.02 -7.43
N PRO A 22 19.07 17.43 -8.45
CA PRO A 22 17.82 16.80 -8.78
C PRO A 22 18.07 15.28 -8.96
N ALA A 23 17.22 14.44 -8.37
CA ALA A 23 17.33 13.01 -8.52
C ALA A 23 17.20 12.64 -10.00
N GLU A 24 18.19 11.94 -10.52
CA GLU A 24 18.20 11.51 -11.92
C GLU A 24 17.23 10.36 -12.11
N LEU A 25 16.40 10.43 -13.18
CA LEU A 25 15.53 9.34 -13.60
C LEU A 25 16.36 8.25 -14.29
N GLY A 26 16.06 6.99 -14.00
CA GLY A 26 16.65 5.84 -14.70
C GLY A 26 17.43 4.89 -13.81
N GLY A 27 18.17 3.98 -14.44
CA GLY A 27 18.94 2.92 -13.79
C GLY A 27 18.31 1.53 -13.93
N ASN A 28 17.00 1.44 -14.13
CA ASN A 28 16.34 0.18 -14.45
C ASN A 28 16.48 -0.13 -15.95
N PRO A 29 17.07 -1.30 -16.35
CA PRO A 29 17.26 -1.66 -17.75
C PRO A 29 15.95 -1.84 -18.53
N LYS A 30 14.80 -1.94 -17.88
CA LYS A 30 13.47 -2.02 -18.51
C LYS A 30 12.78 -0.67 -18.62
N LEU A 31 13.39 0.40 -18.11
CA LEU A 31 12.84 1.74 -18.14
C LEU A 31 13.49 2.58 -19.23
N GLU A 32 12.71 2.98 -20.23
CA GLU A 32 13.11 3.97 -21.20
C GLU A 32 12.73 5.36 -20.68
N VAL A 33 13.73 6.21 -20.46
CA VAL A 33 13.54 7.60 -20.03
C VAL A 33 13.31 8.47 -21.27
N LEU A 34 12.07 8.90 -21.46
CA LEU A 34 11.69 9.77 -22.56
C LEU A 34 11.86 11.24 -22.18
N ALA A 35 12.37 12.04 -23.11
CA ALA A 35 12.46 13.49 -22.94
C ALA A 35 11.08 14.13 -23.18
N GLY A 36 10.57 14.83 -22.16
CA GLY A 36 9.32 15.59 -22.26
C GLY A 36 8.04 14.72 -22.12
N ASN A 37 6.93 15.23 -22.66
CA ASN A 37 5.58 14.71 -22.45
C ASN A 37 5.17 13.64 -23.49
N GLN A 38 6.06 12.74 -23.87
CA GLN A 38 5.88 11.80 -25.00
C GLN A 38 5.67 10.34 -24.55
N LEU A 39 4.92 10.10 -23.48
CA LEU A 39 4.56 8.74 -23.11
C LEU A 39 3.66 8.13 -24.19
N PRO A 40 3.98 6.93 -24.72
CA PRO A 40 3.12 6.25 -25.68
C PRO A 40 1.76 5.91 -25.05
N MET A 41 0.69 5.99 -25.83
CA MET A 41 -0.64 5.57 -25.38
C MET A 41 -0.68 4.06 -25.20
N PRO A 42 -1.18 3.54 -24.06
CA PRO A 42 -1.33 2.11 -23.85
C PRO A 42 -2.36 1.52 -24.81
N GLY A 43 -2.05 0.38 -25.39
CA GLY A 43 -2.98 -0.41 -26.19
C GLY A 43 -4.02 -1.14 -25.32
N ARG A 44 -5.05 -1.73 -25.96
CA ARG A 44 -6.08 -2.49 -25.23
C ARG A 44 -5.51 -3.68 -24.47
N THR A 45 -4.48 -4.32 -25.00
CA THR A 45 -3.77 -5.43 -24.38
C THR A 45 -3.00 -5.00 -23.13
N ASP A 46 -2.44 -3.81 -23.12
CA ASP A 46 -1.68 -3.28 -21.98
C ASP A 46 -2.58 -2.96 -20.78
N VAL A 47 -3.81 -2.51 -21.08
CA VAL A 47 -4.82 -2.23 -20.04
C VAL A 47 -5.42 -3.53 -19.48
N GLN A 48 -5.52 -4.60 -20.27
CA GLN A 48 -6.13 -5.87 -19.88
C GLN A 48 -5.13 -6.86 -19.26
N SER A 49 -3.84 -6.72 -19.52
CA SER A 49 -2.81 -7.70 -19.13
C SER A 49 -2.52 -7.80 -17.62
N SER A 50 -3.11 -6.95 -16.81
CA SER A 50 -2.90 -6.95 -15.36
C SER A 50 -4.03 -7.63 -14.55
N THR A 51 -4.94 -8.35 -15.20
CA THR A 51 -6.06 -8.98 -14.50
C THR A 51 -5.68 -10.37 -14.01
N THR A 52 -5.12 -10.44 -12.80
CA THR A 52 -4.98 -11.71 -12.08
C THR A 52 -6.37 -12.14 -11.60
N PRO A 53 -6.82 -13.37 -11.87
CA PRO A 53 -8.09 -13.87 -11.37
C PRO A 53 -8.15 -13.78 -9.83
N TYR A 54 -9.29 -13.36 -9.31
CA TYR A 54 -9.55 -13.38 -7.89
C TYR A 54 -10.03 -14.79 -7.47
N TYR A 55 -9.36 -15.38 -6.50
CA TYR A 55 -9.76 -16.64 -5.89
C TYR A 55 -10.34 -16.36 -4.50
N VAL A 56 -11.55 -16.83 -4.28
CA VAL A 56 -12.29 -16.66 -3.01
C VAL A 56 -11.60 -17.43 -1.89
N GLY A 57 -11.50 -16.82 -0.73
CA GLY A 57 -10.90 -17.40 0.47
C GLY A 57 -11.76 -17.26 1.72
N PRO A 58 -11.31 -17.81 2.86
CA PRO A 58 -12.01 -17.72 4.12
C PRO A 58 -12.32 -16.28 4.53
N PHE A 59 -13.48 -16.07 5.12
CA PHE A 59 -14.02 -14.79 5.59
C PHE A 59 -14.41 -13.78 4.52
N ASP A 60 -14.19 -14.06 3.23
CA ASP A 60 -14.72 -13.21 2.15
C ASP A 60 -16.23 -13.16 2.19
N ARG A 61 -16.79 -12.03 1.76
CA ARG A 61 -18.25 -11.83 1.64
C ARG A 61 -18.65 -11.76 0.19
N LEU A 62 -19.61 -12.60 -0.16
CA LEU A 62 -20.18 -12.69 -1.50
C LEU A 62 -21.64 -12.23 -1.47
N VAL A 63 -22.08 -11.62 -2.57
CA VAL A 63 -23.50 -11.39 -2.85
C VAL A 63 -23.88 -12.33 -3.98
N ILE A 64 -24.88 -13.17 -3.72
CA ILE A 64 -25.38 -14.16 -4.66
C ILE A 64 -26.80 -13.82 -5.05
N ASP A 65 -27.04 -13.77 -6.36
CA ASP A 65 -28.33 -13.50 -6.96
C ASP A 65 -28.77 -14.70 -7.81
N VAL A 66 -30.01 -15.12 -7.67
CA VAL A 66 -30.65 -16.13 -8.54
C VAL A 66 -31.78 -15.47 -9.31
N PHE A 67 -31.61 -15.29 -10.62
CA PHE A 67 -32.55 -14.57 -11.44
C PHE A 67 -33.96 -15.21 -11.41
N GLY A 68 -34.97 -14.37 -11.16
CA GLY A 68 -36.38 -14.78 -11.12
C GLY A 68 -36.84 -15.42 -9.81
N ILE A 69 -35.97 -15.49 -8.77
CA ILE A 69 -36.32 -16.02 -7.44
C ILE A 69 -35.87 -15.01 -6.37
N GLU A 70 -36.82 -14.19 -5.92
CA GLU A 70 -36.56 -13.10 -5.00
C GLU A 70 -35.99 -13.60 -3.66
N GLU A 71 -36.48 -14.73 -3.17
CA GLU A 71 -36.04 -15.35 -1.91
C GLU A 71 -34.58 -15.82 -1.92
N LEU A 72 -34.01 -16.00 -3.12
CA LEU A 72 -32.61 -16.44 -3.31
C LEU A 72 -31.72 -15.31 -3.87
N SER A 73 -32.28 -14.11 -4.08
CA SER A 73 -31.55 -12.96 -4.61
C SER A 73 -31.06 -12.02 -3.52
N ALA A 74 -30.03 -11.24 -3.81
CA ALA A 74 -29.34 -10.33 -2.90
C ALA A 74 -28.88 -11.00 -1.59
N ARG A 75 -28.56 -12.30 -1.64
CA ARG A 75 -28.10 -13.05 -0.47
C ARG A 75 -26.64 -12.76 -0.20
N GLU A 76 -26.40 -12.09 0.93
CA GLU A 76 -25.06 -11.93 1.46
C GLU A 76 -24.67 -13.21 2.20
N VAL A 77 -23.58 -13.82 1.77
CA VAL A 77 -23.00 -15.00 2.39
C VAL A 77 -21.54 -14.76 2.72
N GLN A 78 -21.13 -15.21 3.89
CA GLN A 78 -19.73 -15.18 4.28
C GLN A 78 -19.14 -16.58 4.15
N VAL A 79 -17.93 -16.63 3.60
CA VAL A 79 -17.14 -17.87 3.54
C VAL A 79 -16.65 -18.19 4.96
N ASP A 80 -16.90 -19.40 5.42
CA ASP A 80 -16.45 -19.86 6.73
C ASP A 80 -14.93 -20.11 6.78
N ALA A 81 -14.39 -20.36 7.97
CA ALA A 81 -12.95 -20.62 8.16
C ALA A 81 -12.45 -21.88 7.40
N SER A 82 -13.36 -22.77 7.00
CA SER A 82 -13.06 -23.96 6.21
C SER A 82 -13.19 -23.74 4.71
N GLY A 83 -13.46 -22.51 4.27
CA GLY A 83 -13.61 -22.16 2.86
C GLY A 83 -14.96 -22.55 2.24
N ARG A 84 -16.01 -22.65 3.03
CA ARG A 84 -17.36 -23.06 2.59
C ARG A 84 -18.38 -21.98 2.80
N ILE A 85 -19.43 -21.98 1.98
CA ILE A 85 -20.63 -21.17 2.15
C ILE A 85 -21.84 -22.08 2.37
N SER A 86 -22.85 -21.55 3.07
CA SER A 86 -24.18 -22.14 3.15
C SER A 86 -25.15 -21.35 2.29
N PHE A 87 -25.73 -21.99 1.26
CA PHE A 87 -26.70 -21.37 0.38
C PHE A 87 -28.02 -22.15 0.39
N PRO A 88 -29.17 -21.45 0.46
CA PRO A 88 -30.48 -22.16 0.47
C PRO A 88 -30.62 -23.09 -0.73
N LEU A 89 -31.20 -24.23 -0.55
CA LEU A 89 -31.42 -25.30 -1.53
C LEU A 89 -30.13 -25.98 -2.02
N ALA A 90 -29.00 -25.28 -2.13
CA ALA A 90 -27.71 -25.86 -2.55
C ALA A 90 -26.96 -26.49 -1.38
N GLY A 91 -27.32 -26.14 -0.12
CA GLY A 91 -26.65 -26.66 1.09
C GLY A 91 -25.29 -26.01 1.31
N THR A 92 -24.34 -26.79 1.83
CA THR A 92 -22.96 -26.35 2.07
C THR A 92 -22.08 -26.62 0.86
N VAL A 93 -21.45 -25.57 0.33
CA VAL A 93 -20.62 -25.62 -0.89
C VAL A 93 -19.21 -25.17 -0.55
N ASN A 94 -18.20 -25.92 -0.98
CA ASN A 94 -16.80 -25.51 -0.86
C ASN A 94 -16.49 -24.53 -1.99
N VAL A 95 -16.06 -23.30 -1.64
CA VAL A 95 -15.77 -22.21 -2.58
C VAL A 95 -14.34 -21.70 -2.47
N SER A 96 -13.57 -22.20 -1.51
CA SER A 96 -12.18 -21.79 -1.33
C SER A 96 -11.32 -22.14 -2.55
N GLY A 97 -10.58 -21.15 -3.07
CA GLY A 97 -9.75 -21.32 -4.25
C GLY A 97 -10.52 -21.30 -5.58
N MET A 98 -11.84 -21.06 -5.56
CA MET A 98 -12.65 -20.87 -6.76
C MET A 98 -12.77 -19.39 -7.13
N THR A 99 -12.91 -19.11 -8.40
CA THR A 99 -13.32 -17.79 -8.89
C THR A 99 -14.84 -17.60 -8.73
N PRO A 100 -15.38 -16.36 -8.70
CA PRO A 100 -16.81 -16.12 -8.68
C PRO A 100 -17.56 -16.86 -9.80
N VAL A 101 -17.00 -16.90 -11.01
CA VAL A 101 -17.60 -17.60 -12.16
C VAL A 101 -17.68 -19.12 -11.96
N GLU A 102 -16.66 -19.72 -11.34
CA GLU A 102 -16.69 -21.15 -11.00
C GLU A 102 -17.73 -21.44 -9.92
N ILE A 103 -17.91 -20.54 -8.94
CA ILE A 103 -18.96 -20.64 -7.90
C ILE A 103 -20.35 -20.51 -8.54
N GLU A 104 -20.57 -19.60 -9.48
CA GLU A 104 -21.81 -19.50 -10.28
C GLU A 104 -22.17 -20.81 -10.94
N GLY A 105 -21.19 -21.43 -11.60
CA GLY A 105 -21.37 -22.73 -12.25
C GLY A 105 -21.74 -23.84 -11.29
N GLU A 106 -21.05 -23.94 -10.16
CA GLU A 106 -21.30 -24.96 -9.15
C GLU A 106 -22.67 -24.79 -8.48
N LEU A 107 -23.04 -23.55 -8.08
CA LEU A 107 -24.35 -23.25 -7.53
C LEU A 107 -25.47 -23.54 -8.54
N SER A 108 -25.30 -23.15 -9.81
CA SER A 108 -26.25 -23.43 -10.86
C SER A 108 -26.46 -24.95 -11.03
N ARG A 109 -25.38 -25.72 -11.02
CA ARG A 109 -25.45 -27.19 -11.09
C ARG A 109 -26.21 -27.81 -9.92
N LEU A 110 -25.95 -27.36 -8.68
CA LEU A 110 -26.59 -27.86 -7.47
C LEU A 110 -28.08 -27.51 -7.44
N LEU A 111 -28.45 -26.28 -7.78
CA LEU A 111 -29.84 -25.82 -7.84
C LEU A 111 -30.64 -26.51 -8.94
N ALA A 112 -30.00 -26.76 -10.09
CA ALA A 112 -30.64 -27.45 -11.21
C ALA A 112 -30.92 -28.92 -10.92
N ALA A 113 -30.13 -29.55 -10.06
CA ALA A 113 -30.24 -31.01 -9.76
C ALA A 113 -31.58 -31.41 -9.12
N GLN A 114 -32.18 -30.50 -8.33
CA GLN A 114 -33.37 -30.90 -7.52
C GLN A 114 -34.50 -29.85 -7.47
N TYR A 115 -34.20 -28.56 -7.70
CA TYR A 115 -35.14 -27.50 -7.30
C TYR A 115 -35.55 -26.54 -8.42
N ILE A 116 -34.63 -26.13 -9.32
CA ILE A 116 -34.86 -25.02 -10.25
C ILE A 116 -34.49 -25.45 -11.66
N ARG A 117 -35.39 -25.25 -12.62
CA ARG A 117 -35.08 -25.50 -14.04
C ARG A 117 -34.27 -24.34 -14.61
N ASN A 118 -33.04 -24.61 -15.06
CA ASN A 118 -32.15 -23.64 -15.72
C ASN A 118 -31.88 -22.39 -14.87
N PRO A 119 -31.33 -22.55 -13.63
CA PRO A 119 -31.06 -21.42 -12.75
C PRO A 119 -29.96 -20.54 -13.34
N GLN A 120 -30.16 -19.23 -13.31
CA GLN A 120 -29.15 -18.24 -13.66
C GLN A 120 -28.65 -17.63 -12.34
N VAL A 121 -27.43 -17.95 -11.96
CA VAL A 121 -26.80 -17.51 -10.71
C VAL A 121 -25.71 -16.49 -11.05
N THR A 122 -25.67 -15.39 -10.33
CA THR A 122 -24.60 -14.41 -10.37
C THR A 122 -23.95 -14.28 -9.01
N VAL A 123 -22.62 -14.29 -8.97
CA VAL A 123 -21.83 -14.18 -7.73
C VAL A 123 -20.92 -12.97 -7.80
N ASN A 124 -21.15 -12.00 -6.93
CA ASN A 124 -20.34 -10.80 -6.81
C ASN A 124 -19.53 -10.80 -5.51
N LEU A 125 -18.27 -10.40 -5.58
CA LEU A 125 -17.46 -10.16 -4.39
C LEU A 125 -17.89 -8.83 -3.75
N LYS A 126 -18.37 -8.88 -2.50
CA LYS A 126 -18.73 -7.68 -1.73
C LYS A 126 -17.54 -7.16 -0.94
N GLU A 127 -16.86 -8.04 -0.23
CA GLU A 127 -15.73 -7.70 0.63
C GLU A 127 -14.70 -8.82 0.57
N THR A 128 -13.41 -8.48 0.53
CA THR A 128 -12.32 -9.46 0.67
C THR A 128 -11.58 -9.23 1.98
N LEU A 129 -11.48 -10.28 2.78
CA LEU A 129 -10.69 -10.33 4.01
C LEU A 129 -9.62 -11.42 3.94
N SER A 130 -9.69 -12.31 2.95
CA SER A 130 -8.76 -13.41 2.75
C SER A 130 -7.45 -12.99 2.08
N ARG A 131 -7.49 -11.92 1.29
CA ARG A 131 -6.34 -11.45 0.50
C ARG A 131 -6.02 -10.01 0.81
N VAL A 132 -5.33 -9.80 1.91
CA VAL A 132 -4.92 -8.47 2.38
C VAL A 132 -3.40 -8.36 2.48
N VAL A 133 -2.88 -7.16 2.30
CA VAL A 133 -1.54 -6.75 2.68
C VAL A 133 -1.64 -5.87 3.92
N THR A 134 -0.72 -6.05 4.86
CA THR A 134 -0.58 -5.14 6.00
C THR A 134 0.38 -4.03 5.60
N VAL A 135 -0.03 -2.77 5.78
CA VAL A 135 0.84 -1.61 5.60
C VAL A 135 0.93 -0.89 6.93
N GLU A 136 2.14 -0.77 7.47
CA GLU A 136 2.37 -0.18 8.79
C GLU A 136 3.61 0.70 8.83
N GLY A 137 3.88 1.30 10.02
CA GLY A 137 4.98 2.23 10.23
C GLY A 137 4.61 3.64 9.77
N GLN A 138 5.55 4.33 9.14
CA GLN A 138 5.42 5.76 8.79
C GLN A 138 4.63 5.98 7.49
N VAL A 139 3.37 5.56 7.48
CA VAL A 139 2.35 5.87 6.47
C VAL A 139 1.22 6.71 7.09
N LYS A 140 0.43 7.40 6.27
CA LYS A 140 -0.66 8.24 6.77
C LYS A 140 -1.79 7.43 7.40
N LYS A 141 -2.13 6.28 6.80
CA LYS A 141 -3.15 5.36 7.32
C LYS A 141 -2.58 3.94 7.38
N PRO A 142 -2.00 3.52 8.51
CA PRO A 142 -1.65 2.11 8.72
C PRO A 142 -2.90 1.23 8.76
N GLY A 143 -2.80 0.02 8.21
CA GLY A 143 -3.94 -0.92 8.21
C GLY A 143 -3.78 -2.10 7.27
N LEU A 144 -4.87 -2.85 7.13
CA LEU A 144 -5.02 -3.97 6.23
C LEU A 144 -5.69 -3.49 4.94
N TYR A 145 -5.10 -3.82 3.79
CA TYR A 145 -5.58 -3.38 2.48
C TYR A 145 -5.81 -4.57 1.56
N PRO A 146 -6.97 -4.63 0.88
CA PRO A 146 -7.27 -5.75 -0.01
C PRO A 146 -6.35 -5.73 -1.25
N VAL A 147 -5.83 -6.90 -1.59
CA VAL A 147 -5.03 -7.12 -2.80
C VAL A 147 -5.97 -7.57 -3.92
N VAL A 148 -6.39 -6.62 -4.76
CA VAL A 148 -7.23 -6.87 -5.94
C VAL A 148 -6.41 -6.59 -7.18
N GLY A 149 -6.28 -7.57 -8.06
CA GLY A 149 -5.41 -7.50 -9.22
C GLY A 149 -3.93 -7.43 -8.84
N ARG A 150 -3.14 -6.76 -9.67
CA ARG A 150 -1.70 -6.57 -9.41
C ARG A 150 -1.49 -5.45 -8.38
N MET A 151 -0.90 -5.78 -7.25
CA MET A 151 -0.46 -4.85 -6.22
C MET A 151 1.05 -4.71 -6.28
N THR A 152 1.55 -3.48 -6.24
CA THR A 152 2.99 -3.18 -6.16
C THR A 152 3.28 -2.41 -4.87
N LEU A 153 4.55 -2.27 -4.49
CA LEU A 153 4.96 -1.54 -3.30
C LEU A 153 4.48 -0.09 -3.32
N MET A 154 4.68 0.61 -4.45
CA MET A 154 4.19 1.99 -4.60
C MET A 154 2.68 2.07 -4.50
N ARG A 155 1.94 1.10 -5.07
CA ARG A 155 0.48 1.04 -4.99
C ARG A 155 0.01 0.75 -3.56
N ALA A 156 0.65 -0.17 -2.84
CA ALA A 156 0.31 -0.47 -1.45
C ALA A 156 0.46 0.76 -0.55
N ILE A 157 1.58 1.47 -0.67
CA ILE A 157 1.82 2.72 0.06
C ILE A 157 0.82 3.82 -0.35
N ALA A 158 0.51 3.95 -1.64
CA ALA A 158 -0.49 4.92 -2.13
C ALA A 158 -1.89 4.61 -1.58
N THR A 159 -2.27 3.32 -1.45
CA THR A 159 -3.54 2.91 -0.84
C THR A 159 -3.61 3.30 0.64
N ALA A 160 -2.46 3.30 1.35
CA ALA A 160 -2.32 3.80 2.71
C ALA A 160 -2.23 5.34 2.80
N GLU A 161 -2.70 6.07 1.77
CA GLU A 161 -2.66 7.54 1.61
C GLU A 161 -1.23 8.13 1.55
N GLY A 162 -0.26 7.29 1.23
CA GLY A 162 1.14 7.68 1.11
C GLY A 162 1.91 7.63 2.42
N THR A 163 3.16 8.03 2.35
CA THR A 163 4.07 8.08 3.49
C THR A 163 3.78 9.29 4.39
N SER A 164 4.09 9.17 5.68
CA SER A 164 4.02 10.27 6.63
C SER A 164 5.18 11.26 6.47
N GLU A 165 5.12 12.39 7.17
CA GLU A 165 6.17 13.42 7.16
C GLU A 165 7.51 12.92 7.71
N TYR A 166 7.47 11.94 8.64
CA TYR A 166 8.66 11.39 9.30
C TYR A 166 9.15 10.09 8.69
N SER A 167 8.63 9.71 7.53
CA SER A 167 9.03 8.48 6.84
C SER A 167 10.47 8.55 6.35
N GLN A 168 11.17 7.41 6.43
CA GLN A 168 12.45 7.17 5.81
C GLN A 168 12.23 6.34 4.54
N LEU A 169 12.39 6.97 3.36
CA LEU A 169 12.02 6.35 2.08
C LEU A 169 12.99 5.28 1.61
N ASP A 170 14.20 5.24 2.13
CA ASP A 170 15.23 4.23 1.88
C ASP A 170 15.20 3.06 2.88
N ASP A 171 14.25 3.10 3.84
CA ASP A 171 14.05 2.07 4.86
C ASP A 171 12.61 1.53 4.79
N ILE A 172 12.31 0.81 3.72
CA ILE A 172 11.02 0.13 3.57
C ILE A 172 11.25 -1.37 3.52
N VAL A 173 10.75 -2.08 4.52
CA VAL A 173 10.91 -3.52 4.63
C VAL A 173 9.61 -4.22 4.24
N VAL A 174 9.72 -5.20 3.36
CA VAL A 174 8.62 -6.11 3.03
C VAL A 174 8.93 -7.47 3.63
N PHE A 175 8.06 -7.94 4.50
CA PHE A 175 8.08 -9.30 5.04
C PHE A 175 7.12 -10.17 4.25
N ARG A 176 7.56 -11.39 3.95
CA ARG A 176 6.78 -12.40 3.22
C ARG A 176 7.06 -13.78 3.75
N THR A 177 6.01 -14.57 3.96
CA THR A 177 6.13 -15.99 4.28
C THR A 177 5.83 -16.82 3.04
N VAL A 178 6.75 -17.71 2.65
CA VAL A 178 6.58 -18.65 1.53
C VAL A 178 6.94 -20.05 2.04
N ASP A 179 6.05 -21.00 1.89
CA ASP A 179 6.24 -22.40 2.32
C ASP A 179 6.68 -22.53 3.80
N GLY A 180 6.18 -21.64 4.66
CA GLY A 180 6.50 -21.60 6.10
C GLY A 180 7.87 -20.99 6.44
N GLN A 181 8.60 -20.47 5.44
CA GLN A 181 9.84 -19.73 5.63
C GLN A 181 9.58 -18.24 5.50
N ASP A 182 10.07 -17.46 6.48
CA ASP A 182 9.97 -16.02 6.48
C ASP A 182 11.13 -15.37 5.74
N TYR A 183 10.78 -14.37 4.93
CA TYR A 183 11.72 -13.56 4.14
C TYR A 183 11.48 -12.08 4.47
N ALA A 184 12.55 -11.31 4.43
CA ALA A 184 12.51 -9.86 4.51
C ALA A 184 13.36 -9.24 3.40
N ALA A 185 12.83 -8.21 2.75
CA ALA A 185 13.55 -7.47 1.72
C ALA A 185 13.47 -5.96 2.01
N LEU A 186 14.62 -5.29 1.92
CA LEU A 186 14.74 -3.84 2.10
C LEU A 186 14.62 -3.14 0.75
N TYR A 187 13.79 -2.11 0.68
CA TYR A 187 13.56 -1.31 -0.52
C TYR A 187 13.77 0.18 -0.25
N ASN A 188 14.25 0.87 -1.28
CA ASN A 188 14.33 2.32 -1.30
C ASN A 188 13.22 2.86 -2.22
N LEU A 189 12.17 3.42 -1.63
CA LEU A 189 11.00 3.94 -2.36
C LEU A 189 11.37 5.15 -3.23
N ASP A 190 12.33 5.97 -2.79
CA ASP A 190 12.78 7.12 -3.56
C ASP A 190 13.47 6.68 -4.85
N ALA A 191 14.35 5.69 -4.77
CA ALA A 191 14.99 5.10 -5.92
C ALA A 191 14.00 4.42 -6.88
N ILE A 192 12.95 3.74 -6.36
CA ILE A 192 11.87 3.18 -7.18
C ILE A 192 11.12 4.29 -7.91
N ARG A 193 10.75 5.38 -7.20
CA ARG A 193 10.04 6.53 -7.78
C ARG A 193 10.83 7.19 -8.90
N HIS A 194 12.15 7.18 -8.81
CA HIS A 194 13.05 7.70 -9.84
C HIS A 194 13.44 6.65 -10.90
N GLY A 195 12.89 5.44 -10.82
CA GLY A 195 13.09 4.39 -11.82
C GLY A 195 14.47 3.74 -11.79
N ALA A 196 15.19 3.83 -10.67
CA ALA A 196 16.49 3.17 -10.51
C ALA A 196 16.38 1.64 -10.54
N TYR A 197 15.28 1.10 -10.04
CA TYR A 197 14.90 -0.32 -10.16
C TYR A 197 13.38 -0.51 -10.17
N PRO A 198 12.89 -1.69 -10.61
CA PRO A 198 11.45 -1.91 -10.78
C PRO A 198 10.70 -1.88 -9.44
N ASP A 199 9.45 -1.42 -9.48
CA ASP A 199 8.51 -1.49 -8.37
C ASP A 199 8.12 -2.96 -8.11
N PRO A 200 8.45 -3.53 -6.94
CA PRO A 200 8.23 -4.94 -6.67
C PRO A 200 6.75 -5.26 -6.49
N ASP A 201 6.35 -6.46 -6.90
CA ASP A 201 5.01 -6.99 -6.66
C ASP A 201 4.83 -7.36 -5.18
N ILE A 202 3.70 -6.95 -4.64
CA ILE A 202 3.23 -7.24 -3.28
C ILE A 202 2.08 -8.25 -3.36
N PHE A 203 2.10 -9.24 -2.49
CA PHE A 203 1.11 -10.32 -2.46
C PHE A 203 0.31 -10.30 -1.17
N ALA A 204 -0.81 -11.00 -1.17
CA ALA A 204 -1.61 -11.20 0.04
C ALA A 204 -0.77 -11.92 1.11
N GLY A 205 -0.87 -11.46 2.35
CA GLY A 205 -0.07 -11.93 3.47
C GLY A 205 1.24 -11.18 3.68
N ASP A 206 1.68 -10.34 2.72
CA ASP A 206 2.86 -9.51 2.92
C ASP A 206 2.60 -8.44 3.99
N VAL A 207 3.67 -8.07 4.70
CA VAL A 207 3.70 -6.93 5.62
C VAL A 207 4.68 -5.90 5.07
N VAL A 208 4.19 -4.72 4.74
CA VAL A 208 4.98 -3.58 4.29
C VAL A 208 5.18 -2.64 5.47
N MET A 209 6.40 -2.52 5.95
CA MET A 209 6.78 -1.63 7.04
C MET A 209 7.56 -0.44 6.51
N VAL A 210 7.08 0.77 6.76
CA VAL A 210 7.76 2.01 6.39
C VAL A 210 8.53 2.55 7.59
N GLY A 211 9.84 2.65 7.45
CA GLY A 211 10.76 3.08 8.50
C GLY A 211 10.60 4.55 8.89
N GLU A 212 11.17 4.90 10.03
CA GLU A 212 11.07 6.20 10.67
C GLU A 212 12.38 6.97 10.58
N SER A 213 12.33 8.22 10.13
CA SER A 213 13.49 9.11 10.09
C SER A 213 13.77 9.73 11.47
N ARG A 214 14.69 9.14 12.20
CA ARG A 214 15.14 9.64 13.53
C ARG A 214 15.65 11.08 13.48
N GLY A 215 16.31 11.47 12.39
CA GLY A 215 16.82 12.82 12.22
C GLY A 215 15.71 13.88 12.14
N ARG A 216 14.61 13.59 11.43
CA ARG A 216 13.45 14.49 11.29
C ARG A 216 12.67 14.60 12.62
N LEU A 217 12.57 13.52 13.38
CA LEU A 217 11.95 13.54 14.71
C LEU A 217 12.72 14.41 15.69
N LEU A 218 14.04 14.22 15.80
CA LEU A 218 14.90 15.04 16.65
C LEU A 218 14.82 16.53 16.29
N PHE A 219 14.78 16.85 14.98
CA PHE A 219 14.65 18.23 14.53
C PHE A 219 13.31 18.86 14.94
N LYS A 220 12.21 18.11 14.86
CA LYS A 220 10.89 18.54 15.34
C LYS A 220 10.90 18.84 16.83
N ASP A 221 11.48 17.94 17.62
CA ASP A 221 11.55 18.09 19.09
C ASP A 221 12.40 19.30 19.48
N VAL A 222 13.52 19.54 18.77
CA VAL A 222 14.35 20.73 18.93
C VAL A 222 13.58 22.00 18.57
N LEU A 223 12.84 22.02 17.45
CA LEU A 223 12.02 23.17 17.06
C LEU A 223 10.88 23.43 18.04
N ALA A 224 10.24 22.37 18.55
CA ALA A 224 9.14 22.48 19.51
C ALA A 224 9.62 23.05 20.87
N THR A 225 10.87 22.77 21.25
CA THR A 225 11.47 23.25 22.52
C THR A 225 12.24 24.57 22.36
N ALA A 226 12.60 24.96 21.13
CA ALA A 226 13.36 26.19 20.86
C ALA A 226 12.72 27.47 21.41
N PRO A 227 11.41 27.71 21.33
CA PRO A 227 10.77 28.88 21.92
C PRO A 227 10.94 28.93 23.45
N ALA A 228 10.92 27.78 24.13
CA ALA A 228 11.06 27.70 25.57
C ALA A 228 12.50 28.02 26.04
N LEU A 229 13.49 27.77 25.20
CA LEU A 229 14.90 28.06 25.49
C LEU A 229 15.29 29.52 25.21
N LEU A 230 14.59 30.19 24.28
CA LEU A 230 14.84 31.58 23.90
C LEU A 230 14.19 32.58 24.89
N THR A 231 13.10 32.23 25.55
CA THR A 231 12.39 33.11 26.50
C THR A 231 13.23 33.60 27.66
N PRO A 232 14.05 32.77 28.36
CA PRO A 232 14.90 33.27 29.45
C PRO A 232 16.02 34.18 28.94
N LEU A 233 16.49 33.99 27.71
CA LEU A 233 17.55 34.83 27.14
C LEU A 233 17.05 36.25 26.83
N VAL A 234 15.83 36.38 26.31
CA VAL A 234 15.20 37.69 26.05
C VAL A 234 14.94 38.45 27.34
N ILE A 235 14.48 37.76 28.40
CA ILE A 235 14.24 38.35 29.70
C ILE A 235 15.58 38.82 30.34
N ALA A 236 16.66 38.06 30.17
CA ALA A 236 17.96 38.44 30.67
C ALA A 236 18.51 39.69 29.96
N ILE A 237 18.35 39.82 28.64
CA ILE A 237 18.80 40.98 27.87
C ILE A 237 18.01 42.23 28.26
N ASP A 238 16.69 42.14 28.43
CA ASP A 238 15.84 43.28 28.83
C ASP A 238 16.18 43.78 30.24
N ARG A 239 16.71 42.92 31.11
CA ARG A 239 17.16 43.26 32.48
C ARG A 239 18.55 43.92 32.52
N PHE A 240 19.38 43.71 31.47
CA PHE A 240 20.70 44.33 31.36
C PHE A 240 20.70 45.66 30.60
N THR A 241 19.60 46.00 29.92
CA THR A 241 19.44 47.21 29.10
C THR A 241 18.59 48.30 29.79
N ARG A 242 18.08 48.04 30.99
CA ARG A 242 17.49 49.02 31.92
C ARG A 242 18.42 49.29 33.07
#